data_592232631b10ea9e0b9e3fe0dea1bc18
#
_entry.id   592232631b10ea9e0b9e3fe0dea1bc18
#
_cell.length_a   1.000
_cell.length_b   1.000
_cell.length_c   1.000
_cell.angle_alpha   90.00
_cell.angle_beta   90.00
_cell.angle_gamma   90.00
#
_symmetry.space_group_name_H-M   'P 1'
#
loop_
_entity.id
_entity.type
_entity.pdbx_description
1 polymer ?
#
loop_
_entity_poly.entity_id
_entity_poly.type
_entity_poly.pdbx_seq_one_letter_code
_entity_poly.pdbx_strand_id
1 'polypeptide(L)'
;MINRVVLVGRLTKDVELRYTTSGAAAGSFTLAVNRQFTNSNGERETDFINGVIWRKSAENFANFTSKGSLVAVEGRLQTRNY
;
A
#
# COMPACT_ATOMS: atom_id res chain seq x y z
N MET A 1 13.50 16.23 -11.16
CA MET A 1 12.08 16.04 -10.83
C MET A 1 11.97 15.05 -9.66
N ILE A 2 10.95 15.21 -8.84
CA ILE A 2 10.78 14.38 -7.63
C ILE A 2 9.47 13.61 -7.77
N ASN A 3 9.53 12.31 -7.47
CA ASN A 3 8.34 11.47 -7.37
C ASN A 3 8.52 10.57 -6.16
N ARG A 4 7.98 11.01 -5.03
CA ARG A 4 8.13 10.30 -3.78
C ARG A 4 6.84 10.38 -2.99
N VAL A 5 6.39 9.25 -2.48
CA VAL A 5 5.17 9.14 -1.70
C VAL A 5 5.52 8.49 -0.37
N VAL A 6 4.99 9.06 0.72
CA VAL A 6 5.08 8.48 2.06
C VAL A 6 3.68 8.36 2.60
N LEU A 7 3.28 7.14 2.93
CA LEU A 7 1.93 6.85 3.40
C LEU A 7 1.98 6.07 4.70
N VAL A 8 1.10 6.42 5.62
CA VAL A 8 0.86 5.65 6.84
C VAL A 8 -0.62 5.26 6.84
N GLY A 9 -0.89 3.98 6.96
CA GLY A 9 -2.25 3.49 6.95
C GLY A 9 -2.35 2.04 7.40
N ARG A 10 -3.55 1.49 7.34
CA ARG A 10 -3.79 0.10 7.73
C ARG A 10 -4.06 -0.75 6.51
N LEU A 11 -3.52 -1.95 6.54
CA LEU A 11 -3.81 -2.94 5.51
C LEU A 11 -5.28 -3.35 5.59
N THR A 12 -5.97 -3.31 4.43
CA THR A 12 -7.37 -3.71 4.36
C THR A 12 -7.53 -5.22 4.27
N LYS A 13 -6.46 -5.90 3.87
CA LYS A 13 -6.39 -7.36 3.74
C LYS A 13 -4.94 -7.78 3.87
N ASP A 14 -4.71 -9.07 3.96
CA ASP A 14 -3.35 -9.60 3.94
C ASP A 14 -2.68 -9.27 2.60
N VAL A 15 -1.37 -9.08 2.63
CA VAL A 15 -0.59 -8.84 1.41
C VAL A 15 -0.68 -10.07 0.53
N GLU A 16 -1.04 -9.86 -0.73
CA GLU A 16 -1.12 -10.93 -1.71
C GLU A 16 0.23 -11.09 -2.39
N LEU A 17 0.92 -12.19 -2.09
CA LEU A 17 2.25 -12.45 -2.59
C LEU A 17 2.17 -13.36 -3.83
N ARG A 18 2.75 -12.92 -4.92
CA ARG A 18 2.83 -13.69 -6.18
C ARG A 18 4.25 -13.64 -6.71
N TYR A 19 4.57 -14.59 -7.56
CA TYR A 19 5.88 -14.65 -8.18
C TYR A 19 5.73 -14.51 -9.69
N THR A 20 6.63 -13.74 -10.30
CA THR A 20 6.68 -13.61 -11.76
C THR A 20 7.27 -14.86 -12.37
N THR A 21 7.21 -14.96 -13.70
CA THR A 21 7.81 -16.10 -14.42
C THR A 21 9.32 -16.19 -14.21
N SER A 22 9.98 -15.07 -13.93
CA SER A 22 11.41 -15.04 -13.60
C SER A 22 11.69 -15.34 -12.13
N GLY A 23 10.66 -15.58 -11.32
CA GLY A 23 10.82 -15.92 -9.91
C GLY A 23 10.88 -14.72 -8.97
N ALA A 24 10.61 -13.50 -9.44
CA ALA A 24 10.61 -12.31 -8.59
C ALA A 24 9.31 -12.22 -7.81
N ALA A 25 9.41 -11.99 -6.51
CA ALA A 25 8.24 -11.81 -5.65
C ALA A 25 7.59 -10.45 -5.87
N ALA A 26 6.27 -10.43 -5.94
CA ALA A 26 5.47 -9.20 -6.03
C ALA A 26 4.36 -9.27 -4.99
N GLY A 27 4.32 -8.31 -4.09
CA GLY A 27 3.30 -8.22 -3.05
C GLY A 27 2.32 -7.09 -3.36
N SER A 28 1.06 -7.44 -3.55
CA SER A 28 0.00 -6.46 -3.75
C SER A 28 -0.69 -6.16 -2.43
N PHE A 29 -0.95 -4.89 -2.15
CA PHE A 29 -1.61 -4.49 -0.92
C PHE A 29 -2.51 -3.29 -1.15
N THR A 30 -3.44 -3.08 -0.23
CA THR A 30 -4.30 -1.91 -0.21
C THR A 30 -4.24 -1.29 1.18
N LEU A 31 -3.91 -0.01 1.23
CA LEU A 31 -3.88 0.76 2.46
C LEU A 31 -5.14 1.60 2.60
N ALA A 32 -5.72 1.60 3.79
CA ALA A 32 -6.74 2.56 4.17
C ALA A 32 -6.03 3.71 4.88
N VAL A 33 -6.08 4.89 4.28
CA VAL A 33 -5.42 6.09 4.79
C VAL A 33 -6.51 7.12 5.12
N ASN A 34 -6.65 7.42 6.38
CA ASN A 34 -7.62 8.42 6.82
C ASN A 34 -7.10 9.82 6.48
N ARG A 35 -7.98 10.65 5.92
CA ARG A 35 -7.64 12.05 5.66
C ARG A 35 -7.50 12.80 6.98
N GLN A 36 -6.63 13.81 6.99
CA GLN A 36 -6.37 14.60 8.19
C GLN A 36 -7.57 15.45 8.59
N PHE A 37 -8.36 15.90 7.62
CA PHE A 37 -9.46 16.82 7.86
C PHE A 37 -10.79 16.12 7.63
N THR A 38 -11.79 16.52 8.41
CA THR A 38 -13.15 16.06 8.21
C THR A 38 -13.80 16.79 7.03
N ASN A 39 -14.81 16.15 6.43
CA ASN A 39 -15.58 16.77 5.37
C ASN A 39 -16.62 17.75 5.96
N SER A 40 -17.45 18.37 5.12
CA SER A 40 -18.45 19.35 5.54
C SER A 40 -19.51 18.77 6.48
N ASN A 41 -19.66 17.45 6.52
CA ASN A 41 -20.62 16.77 7.40
C ASN A 41 -19.99 16.36 8.72
N GLY A 42 -18.73 16.72 8.98
CA GLY A 42 -18.01 16.34 10.17
C GLY A 42 -17.46 14.92 10.14
N GLU A 43 -17.51 14.24 9.01
CA GLU A 43 -17.03 12.89 8.84
C GLU A 43 -15.61 12.89 8.24
N ARG A 44 -14.78 11.96 8.71
CA ARG A 44 -13.44 11.78 8.17
C ARG A 44 -13.48 10.75 7.05
N GLU A 45 -13.06 11.17 5.88
CA GLU A 45 -12.99 10.27 4.73
C GLU A 45 -11.73 9.45 4.75
N THR A 46 -11.79 8.30 4.10
CA THR A 46 -10.68 7.37 3.97
C THR A 46 -10.36 7.17 2.51
N ASP A 47 -9.08 7.26 2.18
CA ASP A 47 -8.58 6.92 0.85
C ASP A 47 -8.05 5.50 0.86
N PHE A 48 -8.40 4.74 -0.18
CA PHE A 48 -7.91 3.37 -0.36
C PHE A 48 -6.88 3.38 -1.47
N ILE A 49 -5.65 3.04 -1.13
CA ILE A 49 -4.53 3.18 -2.04
C ILE A 49 -3.93 1.81 -2.31
N ASN A 50 -3.89 1.42 -3.59
CA ASN A 50 -3.28 0.17 -4.02
C ASN A 50 -1.81 0.36 -4.25
N GLY A 51 -1.02 -0.61 -3.82
CA GLY A 51 0.42 -0.59 -4.02
C GLY A 51 0.97 -1.95 -4.35
N VAL A 52 2.19 -1.94 -4.86
CA VAL A 52 2.96 -3.16 -5.14
C VAL A 52 4.35 -2.99 -4.57
N ILE A 53 4.81 -4.01 -3.89
CA ILE A 53 6.16 -4.08 -3.34
C ILE A 53 6.85 -5.31 -3.91
N TRP A 54 8.17 -5.26 -4.08
CA TRP A 54 8.90 -6.24 -4.87
C TRP A 54 9.97 -6.97 -4.08
N ARG A 55 10.25 -8.21 -4.49
CA ARG A 55 11.39 -9.03 -4.08
C ARG A 55 11.40 -9.31 -2.58
N LYS A 56 12.55 -9.21 -1.95
CA LYS A 56 12.70 -9.52 -0.52
C LYS A 56 11.81 -8.66 0.37
N SER A 57 11.63 -7.40 0.01
CA SER A 57 10.71 -6.51 0.73
C SER A 57 9.27 -7.01 0.67
N ALA A 58 8.86 -7.57 -0.46
CA ALA A 58 7.52 -8.16 -0.61
C ALA A 58 7.34 -9.36 0.31
N GLU A 59 8.32 -10.24 0.35
CA GLU A 59 8.28 -11.42 1.22
C GLU A 59 8.24 -11.02 2.70
N ASN A 60 9.09 -10.07 3.10
CA ASN A 60 9.11 -9.57 4.47
C ASN A 60 7.78 -8.91 4.84
N PHE A 61 7.25 -8.09 3.96
CA PHE A 61 5.99 -7.40 4.20
C PHE A 61 4.85 -8.40 4.40
N ALA A 62 4.77 -9.41 3.53
CA ALA A 62 3.76 -10.45 3.64
C ALA A 62 3.91 -11.29 4.92
N ASN A 63 5.15 -11.54 5.36
CA ASN A 63 5.41 -12.37 6.53
C ASN A 63 5.17 -11.65 7.84
N PHE A 64 5.44 -10.33 7.91
CA PHE A 64 5.41 -9.60 9.18
C PHE A 64 4.17 -8.74 9.37
N THR A 65 3.24 -8.74 8.42
CA THR A 65 2.01 -7.96 8.53
C THR A 65 0.79 -8.84 8.24
N SER A 66 -0.37 -8.32 8.62
CA SER A 66 -1.65 -8.97 8.35
C SER A 66 -2.72 -7.89 8.20
N LYS A 67 -3.92 -8.31 7.80
CA LYS A 67 -5.07 -7.42 7.73
C LYS A 67 -5.20 -6.60 9.01
N GLY A 68 -5.32 -5.28 8.87
CA GLY A 68 -5.45 -4.36 9.98
C GLY A 68 -4.13 -3.83 10.53
N SER A 69 -2.99 -4.34 10.10
CA SER A 69 -1.68 -3.83 10.54
C SER A 69 -1.51 -2.37 10.15
N LEU A 70 -1.01 -1.55 11.08
CA LEU A 70 -0.63 -0.17 10.81
C LEU A 70 0.79 -0.18 10.26
N VAL A 71 0.95 0.34 9.05
CA VAL A 71 2.24 0.33 8.35
C VAL A 71 2.55 1.69 7.76
N ALA A 72 3.83 1.95 7.57
CA ALA A 72 4.33 3.10 6.84
C ALA A 72 5.05 2.60 5.60
N VAL A 73 4.71 3.17 4.46
CA VAL A 73 5.35 2.81 3.19
C VAL A 73 5.89 4.04 2.51
N GLU A 74 7.01 3.87 1.82
CA GLU A 74 7.63 4.90 1.02
C GLU A 74 7.87 4.34 -0.37
N GLY A 75 7.57 5.12 -1.37
CA GLY A 75 7.75 4.70 -2.74
C GLY A 75 7.51 5.84 -3.70
N ARG A 76 7.14 5.49 -4.90
CA ARG A 76 6.81 6.44 -5.95
C ARG A 76 5.43 6.15 -6.52
N LEU A 77 4.82 7.19 -7.05
CA LEU A 77 3.53 7.09 -7.68
C LEU A 77 3.72 6.62 -9.13
N GLN A 78 2.93 5.65 -9.53
CA GLN A 78 2.87 5.19 -10.92
C GLN A 78 1.47 5.38 -11.46
N THR A 79 1.38 5.80 -12.70
CA THR A 79 0.13 5.91 -13.41
C THR A 79 0.12 4.92 -14.56
N ARG A 80 -1.08 4.52 -14.97
CA ARG A 80 -1.26 3.64 -16.12
C ARG A 80 -2.00 4.39 -17.21
N ASN A 81 -1.53 4.22 -18.43
CA ASN A 81 -2.22 4.72 -19.62
C ASN A 81 -2.98 3.54 -20.25
N TYR A 82 -4.24 3.77 -20.53
CA TYR A 82 -5.08 2.80 -21.17
C TYR A 82 -5.43 3.26 -22.58
#